data_b5d6c8d29b6168853e66d35e10464c76
#
_entry.id   b5d6c8d29b6168853e66d35e10464c76
#
_cell.length_a   1.000
_cell.length_b   1.000
_cell.length_c   1.000
_cell.angle_alpha   90.00
_cell.angle_beta   90.00
_cell.angle_gamma   90.00
#
_symmetry.space_group_name_H-M   'P 1'
#
loop_
_entity.id
_entity.type
_entity.pdbx_description
1 polymer ?
#
loop_
_entity_poly.entity_id
_entity_poly.type
_entity_poly.pdbx_seq_one_letter_code
_entity_poly.pdbx_strand_id
1 'polypeptide(L)'
;MSTDTIKRYPMPMPFGWFAVSYSDELAPSESRAVHYFGQELVLFRTEAGKAVLMEAYCPHLGAHLGHGIHERSGTGGGRIEGNNIVCPFHSWKFNPEGECVEVPYAKNMPPKVAGKKCLKSFPI
;
A
#
# COMPACT_ATOMS: atom_id res chain seq x y z
N MET A 1 -5.41 -12.58 18.35
CA MET A 1 -6.07 -13.65 17.84
C MET A 1 -5.18 -14.79 17.56
N SER A 2 -5.28 -15.75 18.08
CA SER A 2 -4.61 -16.87 17.70
C SER A 2 -5.33 -17.66 16.75
N THR A 3 -4.76 -18.06 15.84
CA THR A 3 -5.40 -18.66 14.85
C THR A 3 -4.80 -19.86 14.39
N ASP A 4 -3.87 -20.32 15.10
CA ASP A 4 -3.05 -21.32 14.58
C ASP A 4 -3.43 -22.66 14.94
N THR A 5 -4.48 -22.79 15.70
CA THR A 5 -4.90 -24.08 16.19
C THR A 5 -5.48 -24.94 15.12
N ILE A 6 -6.03 -24.35 14.06
CA ILE A 6 -6.56 -25.15 12.97
C ILE A 6 -5.96 -24.67 11.68
N LYS A 7 -5.12 -25.48 11.08
CA LYS A 7 -4.58 -25.21 9.76
C LYS A 7 -5.30 -26.11 8.76
N ARG A 8 -5.98 -25.48 7.82
CA ARG A 8 -6.65 -26.25 6.78
C ARG A 8 -5.65 -26.91 5.84
N TYR A 9 -4.53 -26.23 5.62
CA TYR A 9 -3.48 -26.74 4.76
C TYR A 9 -2.19 -26.77 5.53
N PRO A 10 -1.64 -27.93 5.78
CA PRO A 10 -0.38 -28.04 6.53
C PRO A 10 0.85 -27.76 5.68
N MET A 11 0.69 -27.09 4.57
CA MET A 11 1.79 -26.78 3.68
C MET A 11 2.15 -25.29 3.76
N PRO A 12 3.43 -24.94 3.56
CA PRO A 12 3.81 -23.54 3.52
C PRO A 12 3.22 -22.86 2.28
N MET A 13 3.20 -21.53 2.31
CA MET A 13 2.77 -20.75 1.17
C MET A 13 3.69 -21.05 -0.01
N PRO A 14 3.15 -21.43 -1.18
CA PRO A 14 4.00 -21.73 -2.33
C PRO A 14 4.60 -20.44 -2.91
N PHE A 15 5.78 -20.58 -3.50
CA PHE A 15 6.38 -19.50 -4.26
C PHE A 15 5.77 -19.44 -5.65
N GLY A 16 5.70 -18.26 -6.23
CA GLY A 16 5.26 -18.10 -7.60
C GLY A 16 4.45 -16.83 -7.78
N TRP A 17 3.83 -16.73 -8.93
CA TRP A 17 2.98 -15.60 -9.29
C TRP A 17 1.53 -15.97 -9.06
N PHE A 18 0.80 -15.04 -8.46
CA PHE A 18 -0.61 -15.25 -8.15
C PHE A 18 -1.42 -14.08 -8.67
N ALA A 19 -2.60 -14.36 -9.20
CA ALA A 19 -3.49 -13.32 -9.68
C ALA A 19 -4.12 -12.57 -8.50
N VAL A 20 -4.05 -11.25 -8.50
CA VAL A 20 -4.67 -10.44 -7.45
C VAL A 20 -5.80 -9.58 -7.97
N SER A 21 -5.81 -9.25 -9.26
CA SER A 21 -6.85 -8.43 -9.87
C SER A 21 -6.67 -8.44 -11.37
N TYR A 22 -7.74 -8.16 -12.11
CA TYR A 22 -7.60 -7.83 -13.52
C TYR A 22 -7.08 -6.39 -13.62
N SER A 23 -6.22 -6.17 -14.60
CA SER A 23 -5.60 -4.86 -14.76
C SER A 23 -6.61 -3.74 -15.03
N ASP A 24 -7.68 -4.04 -15.74
CA ASP A 24 -8.69 -3.05 -16.09
C ASP A 24 -9.66 -2.74 -14.94
N GLU A 25 -9.56 -3.44 -13.83
CA GLU A 25 -10.35 -3.14 -12.65
C GLU A 25 -9.78 -2.00 -11.82
N LEU A 26 -8.60 -1.50 -12.17
CA LEU A 26 -7.92 -0.46 -11.42
C LEU A 26 -7.52 0.67 -12.38
N ALA A 27 -8.23 1.78 -12.31
CA ALA A 27 -7.93 2.94 -13.15
C ALA A 27 -6.74 3.74 -12.61
N PRO A 28 -6.09 4.57 -13.44
CA PRO A 28 -5.04 5.47 -12.95
C PRO A 28 -5.53 6.32 -11.79
N SER A 29 -4.66 6.54 -10.83
CA SER A 29 -4.94 7.31 -9.61
C SER A 29 -5.94 6.66 -8.66
N GLU A 30 -6.25 5.39 -8.86
CA GLU A 30 -7.07 4.65 -7.91
C GLU A 30 -6.21 3.85 -6.94
N SER A 31 -6.71 3.69 -5.72
CA SER A 31 -6.12 2.81 -4.73
C SER A 31 -7.20 1.95 -4.10
N ARG A 32 -6.83 0.76 -3.68
CA ARG A 32 -7.78 -0.23 -3.17
C ARG A 32 -7.11 -1.09 -2.11
N ALA A 33 -7.84 -1.34 -1.02
CA ALA A 33 -7.40 -2.31 -0.02
C ALA A 33 -7.63 -3.72 -0.54
N VAL A 34 -6.64 -4.57 -0.40
CA VAL A 34 -6.77 -5.99 -0.75
C VAL A 34 -6.16 -6.84 0.36
N HIS A 35 -6.61 -8.06 0.46
CA HIS A 35 -6.14 -8.99 1.47
C HIS A 35 -5.76 -10.30 0.79
N TYR A 36 -4.48 -10.61 0.79
CA TYR A 36 -3.97 -11.84 0.19
C TYR A 36 -2.93 -12.48 1.10
N PHE A 37 -2.97 -13.79 1.16
CA PHE A 37 -1.98 -14.59 1.90
C PHE A 37 -1.84 -14.17 3.35
N GLY A 38 -2.96 -13.81 3.98
CA GLY A 38 -2.96 -13.40 5.38
C GLY A 38 -2.43 -12.00 5.62
N GLN A 39 -2.24 -11.18 4.58
CA GLN A 39 -1.72 -9.83 4.72
C GLN A 39 -2.67 -8.79 4.17
N GLU A 40 -2.70 -7.64 4.85
CA GLU A 40 -3.36 -6.45 4.33
C GLU A 40 -2.41 -5.74 3.40
N LEU A 41 -2.85 -5.47 2.19
CA LEU A 41 -2.04 -4.85 1.16
C LEU A 41 -2.81 -3.71 0.53
N VAL A 42 -2.10 -2.79 -0.13
CA VAL A 42 -2.72 -1.77 -0.94
C VAL A 42 -2.30 -1.96 -2.39
N LEU A 43 -3.31 -1.96 -3.26
CA LEU A 43 -3.11 -2.03 -4.70
C LEU A 43 -3.47 -0.67 -5.27
N PHE A 44 -2.57 -0.04 -6.00
CA PHE A 44 -2.87 1.25 -6.59
C PHE A 44 -2.23 1.38 -7.97
N ARG A 45 -2.74 2.33 -8.74
CA ARG A 45 -2.17 2.64 -10.05
C ARG A 45 -1.73 4.10 -10.04
N THR A 46 -0.49 4.33 -10.45
CA THR A 46 0.06 5.68 -10.51
C THR A 46 -0.63 6.49 -11.61
N GLU A 47 -0.42 7.80 -11.60
CA GLU A 47 -0.96 8.64 -12.67
C GLU A 47 -0.39 8.25 -14.03
N ALA A 48 0.83 7.74 -14.06
CA ALA A 48 1.45 7.26 -15.29
C ALA A 48 0.94 5.90 -15.74
N GLY A 49 0.12 5.24 -14.94
CA GLY A 49 -0.49 3.97 -15.31
C GLY A 49 0.21 2.72 -14.77
N LYS A 50 1.22 2.88 -13.93
CA LYS A 50 1.92 1.73 -13.35
C LYS A 50 1.13 1.16 -12.17
N ALA A 51 0.87 -0.14 -12.18
CA ALA A 51 0.24 -0.82 -11.05
C ALA A 51 1.28 -1.14 -9.98
N VAL A 52 0.89 -0.99 -8.71
CA VAL A 52 1.78 -1.21 -7.58
C VAL A 52 1.03 -1.97 -6.49
N LEU A 53 1.69 -2.95 -5.88
CA LEU A 53 1.16 -3.70 -4.76
C LEU A 53 2.17 -3.63 -3.62
N MET A 54 1.75 -3.17 -2.45
CA MET A 54 2.66 -3.11 -1.32
C MET A 54 1.95 -3.24 0.01
N GLU A 55 2.72 -3.37 1.08
CA GLU A 55 2.18 -3.42 2.44
C GLU A 55 1.32 -2.21 2.72
N ALA A 56 0.26 -2.40 3.48
CA ALA A 56 -0.79 -1.41 3.60
C ALA A 56 -0.64 -0.41 4.74
N TYR A 57 0.12 -0.74 5.77
CA TYR A 57 0.11 0.07 6.99
C TYR A 57 1.22 1.11 7.03
N CYS A 58 0.82 2.38 7.09
CA CYS A 58 1.75 3.48 7.20
C CYS A 58 2.61 3.33 8.47
N PRO A 59 3.94 3.41 8.38
CA PRO A 59 4.79 3.22 9.55
C PRO A 59 4.71 4.33 10.58
N HIS A 60 4.05 5.46 10.26
CA HIS A 60 3.88 6.56 11.19
C HIS A 60 2.98 6.15 12.38
N LEU A 61 1.69 5.90 12.10
CA LEU A 61 0.74 5.53 13.13
C LEU A 61 -0.16 4.36 12.72
N GLY A 62 0.23 3.60 11.72
CA GLY A 62 -0.47 2.38 11.35
C GLY A 62 -1.73 2.57 10.51
N ALA A 63 -1.93 3.72 9.91
CA ALA A 63 -3.09 3.92 9.03
C ALA A 63 -2.99 3.04 7.81
N HIS A 64 -4.12 2.44 7.41
CA HIS A 64 -4.18 1.60 6.22
C HIS A 64 -4.27 2.48 4.98
N LEU A 65 -3.30 2.35 4.08
CA LEU A 65 -3.23 3.19 2.88
C LEU A 65 -4.36 2.91 1.89
N GLY A 66 -4.97 1.75 1.96
CA GLY A 66 -6.08 1.38 1.10
C GLY A 66 -7.45 1.75 1.63
N HIS A 67 -7.53 2.30 2.84
CA HIS A 67 -8.78 2.74 3.45
C HIS A 67 -8.70 4.22 3.80
N GLY A 68 -9.75 4.93 3.49
CA GLY A 68 -9.79 6.34 3.81
C GLY A 68 -10.77 7.01 2.88
N ILE A 69 -11.38 8.08 3.33
CA ILE A 69 -12.28 8.85 2.51
C ILE A 69 -11.48 9.99 1.91
N HIS A 70 -11.42 10.03 0.61
CA HIS A 70 -10.80 11.13 -0.07
C HIS A 70 -11.89 11.91 -0.82
N GLU A 71 -12.03 13.16 -0.45
CA GLU A 71 -13.13 13.99 -0.98
C GLU A 71 -13.16 14.09 -2.49
N ARG A 72 -12.00 13.99 -3.13
CA ARG A 72 -11.92 14.17 -4.57
C ARG A 72 -12.21 12.94 -5.38
N SER A 73 -11.87 11.77 -4.85
CA SER A 73 -11.99 10.55 -5.64
C SER A 73 -13.23 9.74 -5.33
N GLY A 74 -13.81 9.93 -4.16
CA GLY A 74 -14.91 9.08 -3.73
C GLY A 74 -14.51 7.62 -3.57
N THR A 75 -13.24 7.29 -3.73
CA THR A 75 -12.74 5.93 -3.53
C THR A 75 -12.26 5.79 -2.11
N GLY A 76 -12.30 4.59 -1.61
CA GLY A 76 -12.00 4.34 -0.21
C GLY A 76 -10.52 4.25 0.13
N GLY A 77 -9.62 4.65 -0.74
CA GLY A 77 -8.19 4.52 -0.51
C GLY A 77 -7.47 5.83 -0.36
N GLY A 78 -6.17 5.76 -0.14
CA GLY A 78 -5.30 6.92 -0.12
C GLY A 78 -5.23 7.59 -1.49
N ARG A 79 -4.98 8.90 -1.46
CA ARG A 79 -4.88 9.68 -2.68
C ARG A 79 -3.58 9.36 -3.42
N ILE A 80 -3.63 9.38 -4.74
CA ILE A 80 -2.44 9.21 -5.57
C ILE A 80 -2.00 10.58 -6.08
N GLU A 81 -0.72 10.89 -5.90
CA GLU A 81 -0.12 12.10 -6.47
C GLU A 81 1.09 11.69 -7.30
N GLY A 82 1.00 11.81 -8.61
CA GLY A 82 2.03 11.35 -9.53
C GLY A 82 2.22 9.84 -9.41
N ASN A 83 3.36 9.42 -8.91
CA ASN A 83 3.64 8.01 -8.70
C ASN A 83 3.49 7.59 -7.24
N ASN A 84 3.09 8.51 -6.36
CA ASN A 84 3.10 8.27 -4.93
C ASN A 84 1.70 8.08 -4.37
N ILE A 85 1.59 7.27 -3.32
CA ILE A 85 0.37 7.16 -2.55
C ILE A 85 0.50 8.00 -1.27
N VAL A 86 -0.56 8.72 -0.94
CA VAL A 86 -0.58 9.61 0.23
C VAL A 86 -1.37 8.95 1.33
N CYS A 87 -0.77 8.87 2.52
CA CYS A 87 -1.47 8.31 3.68
C CYS A 87 -2.69 9.18 4.02
N PRO A 88 -3.87 8.56 4.18
CA PRO A 88 -5.08 9.33 4.44
C PRO A 88 -5.11 10.00 5.82
N PHE A 89 -4.18 9.64 6.70
CA PHE A 89 -4.19 10.19 8.07
C PHE A 89 -3.39 11.48 8.17
N HIS A 90 -2.07 11.42 7.97
CA HIS A 90 -1.22 12.61 8.11
C HIS A 90 -0.45 12.96 6.83
N SER A 91 -0.86 12.41 5.72
CA SER A 91 -0.34 12.75 4.38
C SER A 91 1.13 12.41 4.14
N TRP A 92 1.67 11.44 4.85
CA TRP A 92 2.98 10.91 4.48
C TRP A 92 2.87 10.29 3.09
N LYS A 93 3.89 10.48 2.25
CA LYS A 93 3.86 9.99 0.88
C LYS A 93 4.87 8.89 0.66
N PHE A 94 4.45 7.87 -0.05
CA PHE A 94 5.28 6.70 -0.33
C PHE A 94 5.33 6.47 -1.84
N ASN A 95 6.54 6.18 -2.34
CA ASN A 95 6.72 5.89 -3.76
C ASN A 95 6.41 4.41 -4.05
N PRO A 96 6.41 3.99 -5.34
CA PRO A 96 6.11 2.61 -5.70
C PRO A 96 7.07 1.57 -5.11
N GLU A 97 8.24 1.97 -4.70
CA GLU A 97 9.20 1.09 -4.05
C GLU A 97 9.00 0.97 -2.55
N GLY A 98 8.04 1.71 -1.99
CA GLY A 98 7.74 1.66 -0.56
C GLY A 98 8.57 2.60 0.30
N GLU A 99 9.32 3.51 -0.32
CA GLU A 99 10.09 4.51 0.41
C GLU A 99 9.22 5.71 0.76
N CYS A 100 9.39 6.24 1.97
CA CYS A 100 8.72 7.49 2.34
C CYS A 100 9.46 8.65 1.69
N VAL A 101 8.77 9.39 0.83
CA VAL A 101 9.40 10.46 0.06
C VAL A 101 9.05 11.85 0.55
N GLU A 102 8.01 11.98 1.39
CA GLU A 102 7.66 13.28 1.93
C GLU A 102 6.88 13.14 3.24
N VAL A 103 7.24 13.98 4.19
CA VAL A 103 6.47 14.19 5.43
C VAL A 103 6.16 15.68 5.44
N PRO A 104 4.94 16.10 5.03
CA PRO A 104 4.66 17.50 4.70
C PRO A 104 4.92 18.52 5.81
N TYR A 105 4.76 18.12 7.06
CA TYR A 105 4.92 19.04 8.18
C TYR A 105 6.33 19.03 8.77
N ALA A 106 7.22 18.22 8.25
CA ALA A 106 8.59 18.12 8.78
C ALA A 106 9.54 18.97 7.95
N LYS A 107 10.46 19.65 8.62
CA LYS A 107 11.50 20.41 7.92
C LYS A 107 12.50 19.49 7.25
N ASN A 108 12.80 18.38 7.92
CA ASN A 108 13.71 17.38 7.39
C ASN A 108 13.06 16.02 7.53
N MET A 109 13.39 15.12 6.63
CA MET A 109 12.88 13.76 6.68
C MET A 109 13.35 13.09 7.97
N PRO A 110 12.44 12.45 8.74
CA PRO A 110 12.85 11.75 9.94
C PRO A 110 13.92 10.70 9.65
N PRO A 111 14.95 10.59 10.49
CA PRO A 111 16.05 9.63 10.23
C PRO A 111 15.61 8.19 10.12
N LYS A 112 14.52 7.83 10.80
CA LYS A 112 14.02 6.44 10.76
C LYS A 112 13.47 6.04 9.40
N VAL A 113 13.05 7.02 8.60
CA VAL A 113 12.44 6.71 7.29
C VAL A 113 13.24 7.25 6.12
N ALA A 114 14.17 8.15 6.36
CA ALA A 114 14.96 8.76 5.29
C ALA A 114 15.77 7.72 4.53
N GLY A 115 15.53 7.63 3.22
CA GLY A 115 16.27 6.72 2.35
C GLY A 115 16.01 5.25 2.59
N LYS A 116 14.95 4.90 3.32
CA LYS A 116 14.66 3.51 3.65
C LYS A 116 13.35 3.06 3.06
N LYS A 117 13.29 1.79 2.68
CA LYS A 117 12.04 1.16 2.29
C LYS A 117 11.24 0.89 3.55
N CYS A 118 10.20 1.68 3.76
CA CYS A 118 9.35 1.54 4.94
C CYS A 118 8.27 0.49 4.74
N LEU A 119 7.88 0.24 3.50
CA LEU A 119 6.84 -0.70 3.13
C LEU A 119 7.38 -1.65 2.07
N LYS A 120 7.10 -2.93 2.23
CA LYS A 120 7.52 -3.91 1.23
C LYS A 120 6.65 -3.76 -0.02
N SER A 121 7.29 -3.64 -1.17
CA SER A 121 6.64 -3.61 -2.46
C SER A 121 6.82 -4.96 -3.13
N PHE A 122 5.78 -5.43 -3.79
CA PHE A 122 5.79 -6.73 -4.45
C PHE A 122 5.85 -6.52 -5.96
N PRO A 123 6.61 -7.35 -6.69
CA PRO A 123 6.65 -7.24 -8.14
C PRO A 123 5.33 -7.68 -8.75
N ILE A 124 4.79 -6.87 -9.64
CA ILE A 124 3.57 -7.19 -10.39
C ILE A 124 3.66 -6.68 -11.82
#